data_56c4432612cb4665fd6a7642dfd696a9
#
_entry.id   56c4432612cb4665fd6a7642dfd696a9
#
_cell.length_a   1.000
_cell.length_b   1.000
_cell.length_c   1.000
_cell.angle_alpha   90.00
_cell.angle_beta   90.00
_cell.angle_gamma   90.00
#
_symmetry.space_group_name_H-M   'P 1'
#
loop_
_entity.id
_entity.type
_entity.pdbx_description
1 polymer ?
#
loop_
_entity_poly.entity_id
_entity_poly.type
_entity_poly.pdbx_seq_one_letter_code
_entity_poly.pdbx_strand_id
1 'polypeptide(L)'
;YWMEGAGGIFCENEGMKWLVSLTGLPKGSFGVFTSGGTAANLSAMVTARENWRKNPANINKKGLIITSSGAHSSVKSMAKVIDCDVLLVETEEQMTAEALNDSINSLDAQQRDRLFAVVATGGTTNAGIIDDLSGMAEICGTQNLWFHVDAAYGGGALASKLARPLFQGIEKADSITIDPHKWLFSPYDCGA
;
A
#
# COMPACT_ATOMS: atom_id res chain seq x y z
N TYR A 1 -22.09 7.66 17.89
CA TYR A 1 -23.34 8.44 17.68
C TYR A 1 -23.80 8.34 16.24
N TRP A 2 -24.22 7.13 15.85
CA TRP A 2 -24.57 6.81 14.47
C TRP A 2 -25.73 7.67 13.93
N MET A 3 -26.76 7.88 14.74
CA MET A 3 -27.96 8.60 14.28
C MET A 3 -27.72 10.08 14.09
N GLU A 4 -26.99 10.71 14.99
CA GLU A 4 -26.63 12.14 14.90
C GLU A 4 -25.59 12.40 13.81
N GLY A 5 -24.76 11.42 13.49
CA GLY A 5 -23.72 11.50 12.48
C GLY A 5 -24.11 11.00 11.09
N ALA A 6 -25.38 10.63 10.87
CA ALA A 6 -25.82 9.95 9.64
C ALA A 6 -25.44 10.68 8.34
N GLY A 7 -25.56 12.03 8.32
CA GLY A 7 -25.16 12.83 7.17
C GLY A 7 -23.64 12.79 6.90
N GLY A 8 -22.82 12.88 7.96
CA GLY A 8 -21.37 12.77 7.85
C GLY A 8 -20.95 11.38 7.36
N ILE A 9 -21.52 10.32 7.91
CA ILE A 9 -21.27 8.94 7.51
C ILE A 9 -21.65 8.72 6.03
N PHE A 10 -22.78 9.28 5.60
CA PHE A 10 -23.18 9.21 4.19
C PHE A 10 -22.15 9.87 3.28
N CYS A 11 -21.71 11.08 3.60
CA CYS A 11 -20.69 11.80 2.82
C CYS A 11 -19.33 11.06 2.83
N GLU A 12 -18.93 10.51 3.96
CA GLU A 12 -17.72 9.70 4.09
C GLU A 12 -17.78 8.47 3.16
N ASN A 13 -18.89 7.75 3.19
CA ASN A 13 -19.10 6.59 2.32
C ASN A 13 -19.08 6.95 0.83
N GLU A 14 -19.70 8.06 0.44
CA GLU A 14 -19.69 8.51 -0.96
C GLU A 14 -18.28 8.95 -1.40
N GLY A 15 -17.55 9.66 -0.54
CA GLY A 15 -16.16 10.03 -0.78
C GLY A 15 -15.27 8.80 -0.94
N MET A 16 -15.45 7.79 -0.08
CA MET A 16 -14.70 6.54 -0.17
C MET A 16 -15.02 5.74 -1.44
N LYS A 17 -16.29 5.65 -1.82
CA LYS A 17 -16.69 5.00 -3.09
C LYS A 17 -16.04 5.69 -4.29
N TRP A 18 -15.97 7.02 -4.27
CA TRP A 18 -15.30 7.76 -5.32
C TRP A 18 -13.81 7.46 -5.37
N LEU A 19 -13.10 7.48 -4.23
CA LEU A 19 -11.68 7.10 -4.17
C LEU A 19 -11.43 5.68 -4.70
N VAL A 20 -12.24 4.71 -4.26
CA VAL A 20 -12.16 3.32 -4.76
C VAL A 20 -12.38 3.28 -6.28
N SER A 21 -13.30 4.07 -6.81
CA SER A 21 -13.55 4.10 -8.26
C SER A 21 -12.36 4.60 -9.09
N LEU A 22 -11.51 5.45 -8.50
CA LEU A 22 -10.28 5.92 -9.16
C LEU A 22 -9.25 4.81 -9.32
N THR A 23 -9.16 3.90 -8.34
CA THR A 23 -8.12 2.86 -8.31
C THR A 23 -8.41 1.69 -9.25
N GLY A 24 -9.67 1.46 -9.58
CA GLY A 24 -10.09 0.29 -10.36
C GLY A 24 -10.11 -1.02 -9.56
N LEU A 25 -10.02 -0.97 -8.24
CA LEU A 25 -10.12 -2.13 -7.37
C LEU A 25 -11.41 -2.95 -7.62
N PRO A 26 -11.41 -4.25 -7.31
CA PRO A 26 -12.57 -5.11 -7.50
C PRO A 26 -13.85 -4.58 -6.83
N LYS A 27 -15.01 -4.96 -7.40
CA LYS A 27 -16.29 -4.61 -6.80
C LYS A 27 -16.39 -5.16 -5.38
N GLY A 28 -16.78 -4.31 -4.44
CA GLY A 28 -16.87 -4.64 -3.02
C GLY A 28 -15.67 -4.17 -2.21
N SER A 29 -14.64 -3.63 -2.87
CA SER A 29 -13.56 -2.94 -2.16
C SER A 29 -14.12 -1.72 -1.43
N PHE A 30 -13.59 -1.45 -0.26
CA PHE A 30 -13.98 -0.35 0.60
C PHE A 30 -12.77 0.12 1.43
N GLY A 31 -12.90 1.24 2.12
CA GLY A 31 -11.83 1.78 2.95
C GLY A 31 -12.36 2.64 4.08
N VAL A 32 -11.46 3.32 4.74
CA VAL A 32 -11.73 4.25 5.84
C VAL A 32 -10.86 5.49 5.69
N PHE A 33 -11.37 6.64 6.09
CA PHE A 33 -10.57 7.83 6.23
C PHE A 33 -9.76 7.78 7.52
N THR A 34 -8.53 8.27 7.43
CA THR A 34 -7.55 8.33 8.52
C THR A 34 -6.98 9.74 8.61
N SER A 35 -6.16 10.01 9.61
CA SER A 35 -5.47 11.29 9.78
C SER A 35 -4.32 11.52 8.79
N GLY A 36 -4.07 10.60 7.86
CA GLY A 36 -3.02 10.70 6.84
C GLY A 36 -2.37 9.37 6.51
N GLY A 37 -1.56 9.34 5.45
CA GLY A 37 -0.96 8.14 4.87
C GLY A 37 -0.17 7.28 5.84
N THR A 38 0.45 7.86 6.87
CA THR A 38 1.14 7.06 7.90
C THR A 38 0.17 6.15 8.66
N ALA A 39 -1.00 6.66 9.05
CA ALA A 39 -2.02 5.88 9.73
C ALA A 39 -2.69 4.88 8.78
N ALA A 40 -2.91 5.27 7.51
CA ALA A 40 -3.43 4.39 6.49
C ALA A 40 -2.48 3.21 6.20
N ASN A 41 -1.19 3.48 5.97
CA ASN A 41 -0.16 2.45 5.78
C ASN A 41 -0.08 1.50 7.00
N LEU A 42 -0.14 2.05 8.22
CA LEU A 42 -0.15 1.23 9.43
C LEU A 42 -1.37 0.31 9.46
N SER A 43 -2.56 0.82 9.18
CA SER A 43 -3.81 0.03 9.16
C SER A 43 -3.76 -1.08 8.12
N ALA A 44 -3.26 -0.76 6.91
CA ALA A 44 -3.09 -1.74 5.83
C ALA A 44 -2.13 -2.86 6.23
N MET A 45 -0.98 -2.52 6.79
CA MET A 45 0.04 -3.51 7.16
C MET A 45 -0.33 -4.32 8.42
N VAL A 46 -1.07 -3.76 9.36
CA VAL A 46 -1.70 -4.55 10.44
C VAL A 46 -2.63 -5.59 9.84
N THR A 47 -3.48 -5.20 8.89
CA THR A 47 -4.41 -6.12 8.21
C THR A 47 -3.67 -7.21 7.45
N ALA A 48 -2.62 -6.85 6.70
CA ALA A 48 -1.77 -7.80 5.98
C ALA A 48 -1.12 -8.83 6.93
N ARG A 49 -0.53 -8.35 8.03
CA ARG A 49 0.10 -9.20 9.05
C ARG A 49 -0.90 -10.14 9.70
N GLU A 50 -2.07 -9.63 10.10
CA GLU A 50 -3.09 -10.47 10.73
C GLU A 50 -3.68 -11.49 9.74
N ASN A 51 -3.78 -11.14 8.45
CA ASN A 51 -4.14 -12.11 7.42
C ASN A 51 -3.10 -13.22 7.28
N TRP A 52 -1.81 -12.87 7.24
CA TRP A 52 -0.69 -13.84 7.21
C TRP A 52 -0.67 -14.72 8.47
N ARG A 53 -0.98 -14.16 9.64
CA ARG A 53 -1.06 -14.88 10.93
C ARG A 53 -2.28 -15.79 11.09
N LYS A 54 -3.24 -15.76 10.15
CA LYS A 54 -4.30 -16.79 10.12
C LYS A 54 -3.75 -18.21 9.96
N ASN A 55 -2.56 -18.34 9.34
CA ASN A 55 -1.79 -19.58 9.42
C ASN A 55 -1.16 -19.69 10.82
N PRO A 56 -1.53 -20.72 11.63
CA PRO A 56 -1.01 -20.87 12.99
C PRO A 56 0.52 -20.94 13.07
N ALA A 57 1.19 -21.42 12.01
CA ALA A 57 2.65 -21.47 11.95
C ALA A 57 3.32 -20.08 11.96
N ASN A 58 2.57 -19.01 11.69
CA ASN A 58 3.08 -17.64 11.58
C ASN A 58 2.80 -16.76 12.80
N ILE A 59 1.98 -17.21 13.76
CA ILE A 59 1.50 -16.40 14.89
C ILE A 59 2.66 -15.75 15.66
N ASN A 60 3.73 -16.51 15.93
CA ASN A 60 4.87 -16.07 16.71
C ASN A 60 6.07 -15.61 15.87
N LYS A 61 5.91 -15.55 14.53
CA LYS A 61 7.00 -15.09 13.66
C LYS A 61 7.02 -13.58 13.58
N LYS A 62 8.22 -13.04 13.55
CA LYS A 62 8.45 -11.65 13.17
C LYS A 62 8.39 -11.56 11.65
N GLY A 63 7.37 -10.89 11.11
CA GLY A 63 7.15 -10.79 9.67
C GLY A 63 8.25 -10.02 8.96
N LEU A 64 8.38 -10.23 7.65
CA LEU A 64 9.27 -9.49 6.75
C LEU A 64 8.45 -8.78 5.68
N ILE A 65 8.78 -7.51 5.43
CA ILE A 65 8.20 -6.67 4.39
C ILE A 65 9.32 -6.29 3.42
N ILE A 66 9.05 -6.32 2.12
CA ILE A 66 9.96 -5.77 1.10
C ILE A 66 9.40 -4.44 0.59
N THR A 67 10.27 -3.46 0.41
CA THR A 67 9.96 -2.16 -0.20
C THR A 67 11.21 -1.54 -0.84
N SER A 68 11.03 -0.51 -1.68
CA SER A 68 12.17 0.21 -2.27
C SER A 68 12.87 1.11 -1.25
N SER A 69 14.15 1.42 -1.51
CA SER A 69 14.90 2.42 -0.73
C SER A 69 14.30 3.84 -0.85
N GLY A 70 13.57 4.10 -1.95
CA GLY A 70 12.83 5.34 -2.19
C GLY A 70 11.48 5.45 -1.48
N ALA A 71 11.02 4.39 -0.79
CA ALA A 71 9.76 4.40 -0.07
C ALA A 71 9.75 5.43 1.06
N HIS A 72 8.56 5.98 1.33
CA HIS A 72 8.39 6.95 2.42
C HIS A 72 8.80 6.36 3.78
N SER A 73 9.37 7.18 4.65
CA SER A 73 9.86 6.77 5.98
C SER A 73 8.78 6.16 6.89
N SER A 74 7.50 6.42 6.61
CA SER A 74 6.37 5.80 7.32
C SER A 74 6.40 4.28 7.23
N VAL A 75 6.88 3.70 6.11
CA VAL A 75 6.97 2.24 5.95
C VAL A 75 7.91 1.63 6.99
N LYS A 76 9.09 2.23 7.18
CA LYS A 76 10.03 1.78 8.23
C LYS A 76 9.47 2.00 9.65
N SER A 77 8.77 3.12 9.85
CA SER A 77 8.19 3.46 11.15
C SER A 77 7.04 2.51 11.51
N MET A 78 6.12 2.24 10.58
CA MET A 78 5.03 1.30 10.82
C MET A 78 5.53 -0.13 11.07
N ALA A 79 6.56 -0.58 10.33
CA ALA A 79 7.14 -1.91 10.52
C ALA A 79 7.66 -2.09 11.95
N LYS A 80 8.29 -1.07 12.52
CA LYS A 80 8.70 -1.07 13.95
C LYS A 80 7.49 -1.19 14.88
N VAL A 81 6.41 -0.46 14.62
CA VAL A 81 5.18 -0.49 15.45
C VAL A 81 4.55 -1.88 15.44
N ILE A 82 4.53 -2.54 14.28
CA ILE A 82 3.94 -3.87 14.14
C ILE A 82 4.94 -5.02 14.36
N ASP A 83 6.14 -4.74 14.85
CA ASP A 83 7.21 -5.71 15.08
C ASP A 83 7.52 -6.57 13.85
N CYS A 84 7.80 -5.91 12.73
CA CYS A 84 8.22 -6.54 11.48
C CYS A 84 9.59 -6.01 11.04
N ASP A 85 10.33 -6.82 10.31
CA ASP A 85 11.55 -6.42 9.62
C ASP A 85 11.21 -5.83 8.24
N VAL A 86 12.09 -4.97 7.74
CA VAL A 86 11.99 -4.40 6.38
C VAL A 86 13.27 -4.71 5.63
N LEU A 87 13.12 -5.33 4.47
CA LEU A 87 14.18 -5.45 3.48
C LEU A 87 14.01 -4.34 2.44
N LEU A 88 15.06 -3.57 2.24
CA LEU A 88 15.10 -2.51 1.24
C LEU A 88 15.71 -3.03 -0.06
N VAL A 89 15.01 -2.82 -1.15
CA VAL A 89 15.55 -2.98 -2.50
C VAL A 89 16.17 -1.65 -2.91
N GLU A 90 17.48 -1.64 -3.08
CA GLU A 90 18.16 -0.42 -3.54
C GLU A 90 17.82 -0.14 -5.00
N THR A 91 17.32 1.05 -5.26
CA THR A 91 16.91 1.50 -6.59
C THR A 91 17.35 2.95 -6.79
N GLU A 92 17.84 3.28 -7.98
CA GLU A 92 18.16 4.67 -8.35
C GLU A 92 16.89 5.44 -8.72
N GLU A 93 15.92 4.76 -9.34
CA GLU A 93 14.66 5.33 -9.79
C GLU A 93 13.47 4.54 -9.19
N GLN A 94 12.83 3.71 -9.99
CA GLN A 94 11.69 2.89 -9.58
C GLN A 94 12.12 1.49 -9.16
N MET A 95 11.37 0.84 -8.29
CA MET A 95 11.50 -0.59 -8.07
C MET A 95 10.82 -1.35 -9.21
N THR A 96 11.63 -2.10 -9.98
CA THR A 96 11.13 -2.93 -11.08
C THR A 96 10.70 -4.30 -10.57
N ALA A 97 9.89 -5.01 -11.37
CA ALA A 97 9.55 -6.41 -11.09
C ALA A 97 10.80 -7.30 -11.02
N GLU A 98 11.79 -7.07 -11.89
CA GLU A 98 13.05 -7.80 -11.89
C GLU A 98 13.81 -7.60 -10.57
N ALA A 99 14.00 -6.35 -10.13
CA ALA A 99 14.68 -6.03 -8.86
C ALA A 99 13.97 -6.66 -7.66
N LEU A 100 12.63 -6.64 -7.64
CA LEU A 100 11.85 -7.32 -6.61
C LEU A 100 12.07 -8.83 -6.65
N ASN A 101 11.99 -9.45 -7.82
CA ASN A 101 12.19 -10.90 -7.97
C ASN A 101 13.59 -11.34 -7.53
N ASP A 102 14.62 -10.60 -7.92
CA ASP A 102 16.00 -10.86 -7.53
C ASP A 102 16.18 -10.74 -6.02
N SER A 103 15.56 -9.72 -5.42
CA SER A 103 15.55 -9.54 -3.97
C SER A 103 14.90 -10.73 -3.26
N ILE A 104 13.74 -11.18 -3.73
CA ILE A 104 13.06 -12.37 -3.17
C ILE A 104 13.92 -13.62 -3.36
N ASN A 105 14.56 -13.80 -4.51
CA ASN A 105 15.41 -14.97 -4.79
C ASN A 105 16.69 -14.99 -3.94
N SER A 106 17.18 -13.85 -3.50
CA SER A 106 18.36 -13.73 -2.63
C SER A 106 18.07 -14.06 -1.16
N LEU A 107 16.79 -14.15 -0.75
CA LEU A 107 16.41 -14.47 0.62
C LEU A 107 16.84 -15.89 1.01
N ASP A 108 17.37 -16.01 2.21
CA ASP A 108 17.54 -17.31 2.82
C ASP A 108 16.18 -17.95 3.20
N ALA A 109 16.21 -19.23 3.59
CA ALA A 109 14.98 -19.97 3.91
C ALA A 109 14.21 -19.36 5.09
N GLN A 110 14.91 -18.81 6.09
CA GLN A 110 14.29 -18.18 7.26
C GLN A 110 13.62 -16.85 6.88
N GLN A 111 14.28 -16.04 6.09
CA GLN A 111 13.73 -14.78 5.59
C GLN A 111 12.51 -15.03 4.69
N ARG A 112 12.62 -15.99 3.79
CA ARG A 112 11.53 -16.38 2.88
C ARG A 112 10.29 -16.86 3.63
N ASP A 113 10.46 -17.67 4.69
CA ASP A 113 9.37 -18.14 5.54
C ASP A 113 8.64 -17.01 6.31
N ARG A 114 9.30 -15.87 6.47
CA ARG A 114 8.76 -14.69 7.17
C ARG A 114 8.21 -13.59 6.23
N LEU A 115 8.51 -13.68 4.93
CA LEU A 115 8.05 -12.72 3.94
C LEU A 115 6.54 -12.83 3.78
N PHE A 116 5.81 -11.73 4.01
CA PHE A 116 4.35 -11.72 3.89
C PHE A 116 3.79 -10.58 3.05
N ALA A 117 4.54 -9.50 2.84
CA ALA A 117 4.05 -8.34 2.13
C ALA A 117 5.14 -7.63 1.32
N VAL A 118 4.71 -7.02 0.24
CA VAL A 118 5.48 -6.07 -0.56
C VAL A 118 4.75 -4.72 -0.53
N VAL A 119 5.51 -3.65 -0.28
CA VAL A 119 5.01 -2.28 -0.35
C VAL A 119 5.63 -1.60 -1.55
N ALA A 120 4.82 -1.33 -2.57
CA ALA A 120 5.19 -0.53 -3.72
C ALA A 120 4.87 0.94 -3.50
N THR A 121 5.60 1.83 -4.16
CA THR A 121 5.36 3.27 -4.11
C THR A 121 4.59 3.72 -5.35
N GLY A 122 3.42 4.29 -5.14
CA GLY A 122 2.60 4.93 -6.18
C GLY A 122 2.86 6.44 -6.27
N GLY A 123 4.13 6.83 -6.36
CA GLY A 123 4.60 8.22 -6.42
C GLY A 123 5.44 8.61 -5.21
N THR A 124 6.78 8.64 -5.36
CA THR A 124 7.69 9.06 -4.29
C THR A 124 7.47 10.53 -3.92
N THR A 125 7.69 10.88 -2.64
CA THR A 125 7.45 12.23 -2.11
C THR A 125 8.26 13.31 -2.84
N ASN A 126 9.51 13.02 -3.21
CA ASN A 126 10.42 14.02 -3.77
C ASN A 126 10.37 14.12 -5.30
N ALA A 127 10.12 13.01 -6.01
CA ALA A 127 10.24 12.95 -7.47
C ALA A 127 8.98 12.42 -8.17
N GLY A 128 7.98 11.93 -7.43
CA GLY A 128 6.75 11.38 -8.01
C GLY A 128 6.96 10.06 -8.76
N ILE A 129 8.08 9.37 -8.52
CA ILE A 129 8.41 8.10 -9.18
C ILE A 129 7.42 7.03 -8.75
N ILE A 130 6.89 6.28 -9.72
CA ILE A 130 5.95 5.18 -9.51
C ILE A 130 6.69 3.88 -9.80
N ASP A 131 6.63 2.92 -8.89
CA ASP A 131 7.19 1.58 -9.07
C ASP A 131 6.46 0.79 -10.18
N ASP A 132 7.05 -0.28 -10.68
CA ASP A 132 6.41 -1.19 -11.65
C ASP A 132 5.28 -2.00 -10.99
N LEU A 133 4.14 -1.32 -10.79
CA LEU A 133 3.00 -1.90 -10.07
C LEU A 133 2.46 -3.16 -10.75
N SER A 134 2.49 -3.21 -12.10
CA SER A 134 1.96 -4.37 -12.84
C SER A 134 2.80 -5.62 -12.65
N GLY A 135 4.11 -5.50 -12.85
CA GLY A 135 5.02 -6.62 -12.68
C GLY A 135 5.14 -7.08 -11.23
N MET A 136 5.15 -6.12 -10.28
CA MET A 136 5.16 -6.43 -8.85
C MET A 136 3.89 -7.14 -8.39
N ALA A 137 2.71 -6.73 -8.90
CA ALA A 137 1.45 -7.40 -8.60
C ALA A 137 1.45 -8.87 -9.07
N GLU A 138 2.03 -9.16 -10.24
CA GLU A 138 2.15 -10.53 -10.76
C GLU A 138 3.05 -11.40 -9.86
N ILE A 139 4.18 -10.86 -9.42
CA ILE A 139 5.07 -11.55 -8.49
C ILE A 139 4.35 -11.80 -7.16
N CYS A 140 3.71 -10.80 -6.58
CA CYS A 140 2.98 -10.95 -5.32
C CYS A 140 1.87 -11.99 -5.43
N GLY A 141 1.10 -11.99 -6.53
CA GLY A 141 0.06 -12.99 -6.78
C GLY A 141 0.61 -14.41 -6.87
N THR A 142 1.73 -14.62 -7.58
CA THR A 142 2.35 -15.95 -7.71
C THR A 142 3.00 -16.46 -6.44
N GLN A 143 3.51 -15.54 -5.60
CA GLN A 143 4.18 -15.85 -4.32
C GLN A 143 3.21 -15.83 -3.13
N ASN A 144 1.92 -15.52 -3.34
CA ASN A 144 0.90 -15.34 -2.30
C ASN A 144 1.33 -14.32 -1.22
N LEU A 145 1.88 -13.18 -1.66
CA LEU A 145 2.29 -12.06 -0.82
C LEU A 145 1.23 -10.98 -0.86
N TRP A 146 1.01 -10.31 0.27
CA TRP A 146 0.15 -9.11 0.31
C TRP A 146 0.80 -7.99 -0.49
N PHE A 147 0.08 -7.48 -1.49
CA PHE A 147 0.52 -6.36 -2.30
C PHE A 147 -0.12 -5.07 -1.82
N HIS A 148 0.67 -4.19 -1.22
CA HIS A 148 0.25 -2.85 -0.79
C HIS A 148 0.86 -1.78 -1.68
N VAL A 149 0.06 -0.78 -2.07
CA VAL A 149 0.55 0.38 -2.81
C VAL A 149 0.43 1.64 -1.96
N ASP A 150 1.56 2.18 -1.53
CA ASP A 150 1.62 3.52 -0.92
C ASP A 150 1.54 4.57 -2.02
N ALA A 151 0.34 4.99 -2.33
CA ALA A 151 0.01 6.07 -3.26
C ALA A 151 -0.43 7.35 -2.52
N ALA A 152 0.01 7.53 -1.28
CA ALA A 152 -0.35 8.69 -0.46
C ALA A 152 -0.10 10.01 -1.20
N TYR A 153 1.03 10.11 -1.94
CA TYR A 153 1.33 11.29 -2.75
C TYR A 153 0.70 11.19 -4.15
N GLY A 154 1.05 10.16 -4.92
CA GLY A 154 0.68 10.08 -6.33
C GLY A 154 -0.75 9.64 -6.61
N GLY A 155 -1.47 9.05 -5.63
CA GLY A 155 -2.81 8.52 -5.83
C GLY A 155 -3.84 9.52 -6.34
N GLY A 156 -3.67 10.81 -6.03
CA GLY A 156 -4.51 11.88 -6.59
C GLY A 156 -4.40 11.99 -8.12
N ALA A 157 -3.28 11.60 -8.71
CA ALA A 157 -3.07 11.61 -10.15
C ALA A 157 -3.94 10.58 -10.91
N LEU A 158 -4.50 9.57 -10.20
CA LEU A 158 -5.47 8.63 -10.77
C LEU A 158 -6.72 9.32 -11.33
N ALA A 159 -7.04 10.52 -10.85
CA ALA A 159 -8.13 11.34 -11.40
C ALA A 159 -7.81 11.89 -12.80
N SER A 160 -6.55 11.90 -13.22
CA SER A 160 -6.12 12.37 -14.54
C SER A 160 -6.08 11.22 -15.56
N LYS A 161 -6.77 11.39 -16.69
CA LYS A 161 -6.72 10.42 -17.79
C LYS A 161 -5.30 10.26 -18.37
N LEU A 162 -4.47 11.29 -18.29
CA LEU A 162 -3.09 11.27 -18.79
C LEU A 162 -2.15 10.52 -17.86
N ALA A 163 -2.34 10.65 -16.54
CA ALA A 163 -1.46 10.01 -15.56
C ALA A 163 -1.90 8.58 -15.21
N ARG A 164 -3.19 8.26 -15.34
CA ARG A 164 -3.73 6.95 -14.98
C ARG A 164 -2.97 5.75 -15.56
N PRO A 165 -2.50 5.76 -16.84
CA PRO A 165 -1.74 4.63 -17.38
C PRO A 165 -0.44 4.31 -16.64
N LEU A 166 0.14 5.30 -15.92
CA LEU A 166 1.36 5.09 -15.12
C LEU A 166 1.11 4.20 -13.88
N PHE A 167 -0.15 4.03 -13.48
CA PHE A 167 -0.56 3.21 -12.34
C PHE A 167 -1.11 1.85 -12.74
N GLN A 168 -0.84 1.38 -13.96
CA GLN A 168 -1.28 0.06 -14.39
C GLN A 168 -0.82 -1.03 -13.40
N GLY A 169 -1.76 -1.86 -12.94
CA GLY A 169 -1.50 -2.87 -11.92
C GLY A 169 -1.98 -2.48 -10.51
N ILE A 170 -2.29 -1.19 -10.25
CA ILE A 170 -2.79 -0.75 -8.95
C ILE A 170 -4.11 -1.44 -8.59
N GLU A 171 -4.93 -1.77 -9.59
CA GLU A 171 -6.21 -2.48 -9.42
C GLU A 171 -6.06 -3.92 -8.88
N LYS A 172 -4.83 -4.45 -8.87
CA LYS A 172 -4.50 -5.78 -8.33
C LYS A 172 -4.02 -5.73 -6.88
N ALA A 173 -3.90 -4.53 -6.30
CA ALA A 173 -3.43 -4.39 -4.92
C ALA A 173 -4.44 -4.95 -3.91
N ASP A 174 -3.93 -5.54 -2.84
CA ASP A 174 -4.74 -5.96 -1.69
C ASP A 174 -5.11 -4.77 -0.80
N SER A 175 -4.28 -3.72 -0.82
CA SER A 175 -4.55 -2.45 -0.13
C SER A 175 -3.81 -1.29 -0.78
N ILE A 176 -4.40 -0.09 -0.67
CA ILE A 176 -3.87 1.15 -1.25
C ILE A 176 -4.02 2.25 -0.20
N THR A 177 -3.00 3.10 -0.11
CA THR A 177 -3.08 4.35 0.65
C THR A 177 -3.14 5.54 -0.30
N ILE A 178 -4.07 6.47 -0.08
CA ILE A 178 -4.20 7.74 -0.81
C ILE A 178 -4.41 8.86 0.20
N ASP A 179 -3.71 9.98 0.05
CA ASP A 179 -3.93 11.17 0.88
C ASP A 179 -4.69 12.25 0.07
N PRO A 180 -6.03 12.34 0.21
CA PRO A 180 -6.80 13.38 -0.45
C PRO A 180 -6.35 14.81 -0.11
N HIS A 181 -5.79 15.03 1.09
CA HIS A 181 -5.26 16.33 1.49
C HIS A 181 -3.96 16.73 0.75
N LYS A 182 -3.38 15.86 -0.07
CA LYS A 182 -2.26 16.17 -0.96
C LYS A 182 -2.78 16.65 -2.32
N TRP A 183 -2.83 15.83 -3.32
CA TRP A 183 -3.17 16.24 -4.68
C TRP A 183 -4.67 16.37 -4.99
N LEU A 184 -5.55 15.91 -4.12
CA LEU A 184 -6.98 16.13 -4.26
C LEU A 184 -7.46 17.38 -3.51
N PHE A 185 -6.54 18.12 -2.89
CA PHE A 185 -6.77 19.42 -2.25
C PHE A 185 -7.85 19.41 -1.16
N SER A 186 -8.11 18.25 -0.55
CA SER A 186 -8.97 18.18 0.64
C SER A 186 -8.33 18.92 1.81
N PRO A 187 -9.12 19.42 2.77
CA PRO A 187 -8.58 19.96 4.01
C PRO A 187 -7.72 18.92 4.76
N TYR A 188 -6.73 19.39 5.46
CA TYR A 188 -5.89 18.59 6.34
C TYR A 188 -6.68 18.33 7.64
N ASP A 189 -6.71 17.14 8.26
CA ASP A 189 -6.09 15.83 7.94
C ASP A 189 -7.05 14.94 7.11
N CYS A 190 -6.66 14.43 5.98
CA CYS A 190 -7.47 13.52 5.20
C CYS A 190 -6.58 12.53 4.45
N GLY A 191 -6.39 11.35 5.03
CA GLY A 191 -5.79 10.18 4.41
C GLY A 191 -6.80 9.06 4.26
N ALA A 192 -6.57 8.10 3.40
CA ALA A 192 -7.43 6.96 3.18
C ALA A 192 -6.63 5.69 2.84
#